data_f808989952f0c2ea7723cc9cd680acf4
#
_entry.id   f808989952f0c2ea7723cc9cd680acf4
#
_cell.length_a   1.000
_cell.length_b   1.000
_cell.length_c   1.000
_cell.angle_alpha   90.00
_cell.angle_beta   90.00
_cell.angle_gamma   90.00
#
_symmetry.space_group_name_H-M   'P 1'
#
loop_
_entity.id
_entity.type
_entity.pdbx_description
1 polymer ?
#
loop_
_entity_poly.entity_id
_entity_poly.type
_entity_poly.pdbx_seq_one_letter_code
_entity_poly.pdbx_strand_id
1 'polypeptide(L)'
;MAANTSSRAGVTLHNGAVMPWIALGTWEAPPGQVGRAVEAALASGYRHLDCAHIYGNEREVGEALRASRIPREELFITTKIWNSFRTDQQVRRCCAKSLSDLGVDYLDLLLIHFPVGGRRALKECWQTMEALVDEGKCKAIGISNNYEDDVADLLSYARVKPACNQIELHPRLPQDALVEYCKRQGMVVTAYSPFGRGARGGMLDHAVVAAIARKHGVAASSVLLGWSLARGVPALPKSVTPARIAQNNSDEVRGLALDADDVRALAGLEDGARFVAFFNHQSR
;
A
#
# COMPACT_ATOMS: atom_id res chain seq x y z
N MET A 1 28.81 -7.15 -2.02
CA MET A 1 27.56 -7.69 -1.45
C MET A 1 26.54 -7.74 -2.58
N ALA A 2 26.05 -8.93 -2.93
CA ALA A 2 25.20 -9.14 -4.09
C ALA A 2 23.89 -8.38 -3.91
N ALA A 3 23.57 -7.49 -4.83
CA ALA A 3 22.27 -6.86 -4.95
C ALA A 3 21.23 -7.99 -5.15
N ASN A 4 20.34 -8.13 -4.17
CA ASN A 4 19.18 -9.00 -4.27
C ASN A 4 18.36 -8.48 -5.45
N THR A 5 18.39 -9.21 -6.57
CA THR A 5 17.56 -8.90 -7.74
C THR A 5 16.10 -9.14 -7.32
N SER A 6 15.47 -8.09 -6.73
CA SER A 6 14.03 -8.06 -6.58
C SER A 6 13.44 -8.33 -7.96
N SER A 7 12.58 -9.34 -8.06
CA SER A 7 12.02 -9.75 -9.34
C SER A 7 11.39 -8.53 -10.02
N ARG A 8 11.46 -8.41 -11.34
CA ARG A 8 10.77 -7.33 -12.10
C ARG A 8 9.27 -7.24 -11.76
N ALA A 9 8.69 -8.34 -11.26
CA ALA A 9 7.27 -8.45 -10.94
C ALA A 9 6.87 -7.79 -9.60
N GLY A 10 7.69 -7.86 -8.55
CA GLY A 10 7.32 -7.39 -7.21
C GLY A 10 8.29 -7.80 -6.11
N VAL A 11 7.91 -7.53 -4.86
CA VAL A 11 8.62 -7.93 -3.65
C VAL A 11 8.02 -9.22 -3.09
N THR A 12 8.87 -10.13 -2.63
CA THR A 12 8.42 -11.39 -2.02
C THR A 12 8.11 -11.19 -0.54
N LEU A 13 6.89 -11.53 -0.13
CA LEU A 13 6.47 -11.59 1.27
C LEU A 13 7.08 -12.83 1.94
N HIS A 14 7.12 -12.85 3.28
CA HIS A 14 7.68 -13.97 4.05
C HIS A 14 6.96 -15.32 3.82
N ASN A 15 5.72 -15.31 3.32
CA ASN A 15 4.95 -16.51 2.96
C ASN A 15 5.17 -16.98 1.50
N GLY A 16 6.10 -16.35 0.78
CA GLY A 16 6.45 -16.67 -0.61
C GLY A 16 5.57 -15.98 -1.66
N ALA A 17 4.48 -15.29 -1.29
CA ALA A 17 3.67 -14.54 -2.23
C ALA A 17 4.43 -13.32 -2.78
N VAL A 18 4.24 -13.02 -4.06
CA VAL A 18 4.87 -11.85 -4.71
C VAL A 18 3.86 -10.70 -4.76
N MET A 19 4.17 -9.61 -4.05
CA MET A 19 3.40 -8.38 -4.07
C MET A 19 3.93 -7.47 -5.18
N PRO A 20 3.12 -7.06 -6.17
CA PRO A 20 3.58 -6.16 -7.24
C PRO A 20 4.07 -4.80 -6.69
N TRP A 21 5.07 -4.23 -7.37
CA TRP A 21 5.72 -2.96 -6.98
C TRP A 21 4.78 -1.77 -6.95
N ILE A 22 3.79 -1.75 -7.86
CA ILE A 22 2.83 -0.66 -7.98
C ILE A 22 1.42 -1.23 -7.84
N ALA A 23 0.62 -0.64 -6.95
CA ALA A 23 -0.80 -0.91 -6.83
C ALA A 23 -1.64 0.31 -7.23
N LEU A 24 -2.86 0.07 -7.71
CA LEU A 24 -3.85 1.13 -7.80
C LEU A 24 -4.48 1.34 -6.42
N GLY A 25 -4.26 2.52 -5.81
CA GLY A 25 -5.00 2.96 -4.64
C GLY A 25 -6.42 3.37 -5.02
N THR A 26 -7.41 2.96 -4.22
CA THR A 26 -8.83 3.22 -4.49
C THR A 26 -9.47 4.26 -3.56
N TRP A 27 -8.71 4.76 -2.55
CA TRP A 27 -9.22 5.76 -1.61
C TRP A 27 -9.63 7.06 -2.29
N GLU A 28 -10.76 7.64 -1.85
CA GLU A 28 -11.32 8.89 -2.41
C GLU A 28 -11.55 8.85 -3.95
N ALA A 29 -11.67 7.67 -4.54
CA ALA A 29 -12.16 7.59 -5.90
C ALA A 29 -13.68 7.83 -5.88
N PRO A 30 -14.20 8.85 -6.61
CA PRO A 30 -15.63 9.14 -6.59
C PRO A 30 -16.46 7.97 -7.11
N PRO A 31 -17.73 7.84 -6.64
CA PRO A 31 -18.66 6.84 -7.19
C PRO A 31 -18.75 6.93 -8.72
N GLY A 32 -18.82 5.79 -9.40
CA GLY A 32 -18.83 5.69 -10.87
C GLY A 32 -17.49 5.96 -11.54
N GLN A 33 -16.42 6.25 -10.78
CA GLN A 33 -15.08 6.47 -11.32
C GLN A 33 -14.09 5.37 -10.92
N VAL A 34 -14.28 4.73 -9.77
CA VAL A 34 -13.33 3.69 -9.31
C VAL A 34 -13.36 2.49 -10.23
N GLY A 35 -14.50 2.04 -10.72
CA GLY A 35 -14.62 0.92 -11.68
C GLY A 35 -13.83 1.20 -12.95
N ARG A 36 -14.04 2.37 -13.58
CA ARG A 36 -13.27 2.78 -14.77
C ARG A 36 -11.76 2.90 -14.50
N ALA A 37 -11.38 3.36 -13.29
CA ALA A 37 -9.98 3.41 -12.90
C ALA A 37 -9.37 2.01 -12.76
N VAL A 38 -10.11 1.06 -12.21
CA VAL A 38 -9.70 -0.35 -12.12
C VAL A 38 -9.56 -0.97 -13.51
N GLU A 39 -10.54 -0.77 -14.40
CA GLU A 39 -10.46 -1.24 -15.79
C GLU A 39 -9.23 -0.70 -16.50
N ALA A 40 -8.98 0.63 -16.41
CA ALA A 40 -7.80 1.26 -16.98
C ALA A 40 -6.49 0.73 -16.37
N ALA A 41 -6.46 0.47 -15.06
CA ALA A 41 -5.30 -0.08 -14.40
C ALA A 41 -5.00 -1.51 -14.86
N LEU A 42 -6.00 -2.38 -14.90
CA LEU A 42 -5.84 -3.76 -15.33
C LEU A 42 -5.42 -3.83 -16.82
N ALA A 43 -6.00 -2.99 -17.67
CA ALA A 43 -5.59 -2.84 -19.07
C ALA A 43 -4.15 -2.34 -19.23
N SER A 44 -3.68 -1.51 -18.28
CA SER A 44 -2.29 -1.00 -18.22
C SER A 44 -1.32 -1.93 -17.49
N GLY A 45 -1.71 -3.20 -17.26
CA GLY A 45 -0.83 -4.20 -16.67
C GLY A 45 -0.73 -4.18 -15.14
N TYR A 46 -1.54 -3.40 -14.43
CA TYR A 46 -1.63 -3.55 -12.97
C TYR A 46 -2.16 -4.95 -12.62
N ARG A 47 -1.63 -5.48 -11.51
CA ARG A 47 -2.10 -6.74 -10.93
C ARG A 47 -2.33 -6.60 -9.41
N HIS A 48 -2.13 -5.41 -8.84
CA HIS A 48 -2.34 -5.13 -7.42
C HIS A 48 -3.36 -3.98 -7.25
N LEU A 49 -4.41 -4.24 -6.47
CA LEU A 49 -5.41 -3.24 -6.08
C LEU A 49 -5.36 -3.07 -4.55
N ASP A 50 -5.26 -1.82 -4.09
CA ASP A 50 -5.29 -1.47 -2.66
C ASP A 50 -6.64 -0.87 -2.30
N CYS A 51 -7.46 -1.65 -1.62
CA CYS A 51 -8.80 -1.34 -1.18
C CYS A 51 -8.86 -1.14 0.34
N ALA A 52 -9.99 -0.74 0.87
CA ALA A 52 -10.35 -0.85 2.28
C ALA A 52 -11.87 -0.82 2.44
N HIS A 53 -12.37 -1.54 3.43
CA HIS A 53 -13.80 -1.57 3.77
C HIS A 53 -14.40 -0.16 3.94
N ILE A 54 -13.66 0.75 4.61
CA ILE A 54 -14.13 2.11 4.89
C ILE A 54 -14.26 2.98 3.64
N TYR A 55 -13.63 2.62 2.51
CA TYR A 55 -13.70 3.41 1.28
C TYR A 55 -15.09 3.35 0.63
N GLY A 56 -15.90 2.34 0.98
CA GLY A 56 -17.28 2.20 0.52
C GLY A 56 -17.44 1.90 -0.98
N ASN A 57 -16.36 1.56 -1.66
CA ASN A 57 -16.31 1.38 -3.12
C ASN A 57 -15.87 -0.03 -3.56
N GLU A 58 -15.70 -0.98 -2.62
CA GLU A 58 -15.25 -2.35 -2.92
C GLU A 58 -16.17 -3.07 -3.90
N ARG A 59 -17.49 -2.80 -3.85
CA ARG A 59 -18.46 -3.39 -4.80
C ARG A 59 -18.18 -2.97 -6.24
N GLU A 60 -17.95 -1.68 -6.49
CA GLU A 60 -17.64 -1.17 -7.82
C GLU A 60 -16.28 -1.70 -8.33
N VAL A 61 -15.28 -1.83 -7.42
CA VAL A 61 -14.02 -2.50 -7.71
C VAL A 61 -14.26 -3.96 -8.12
N GLY A 62 -15.10 -4.70 -7.39
CA GLY A 62 -15.44 -6.09 -7.67
C GLY A 62 -16.17 -6.28 -9.01
N GLU A 63 -17.03 -5.33 -9.38
CA GLU A 63 -17.70 -5.34 -10.70
C GLU A 63 -16.67 -5.21 -11.83
N ALA A 64 -15.70 -4.29 -11.72
CA ALA A 64 -14.63 -4.13 -12.68
C ALA A 64 -13.66 -5.34 -12.73
N LEU A 65 -13.35 -5.94 -11.57
CA LEU A 65 -12.57 -7.19 -11.50
C LEU A 65 -13.22 -8.33 -12.29
N ARG A 66 -14.51 -8.56 -12.07
CA ARG A 66 -15.26 -9.60 -12.81
C ARG A 66 -15.31 -9.34 -14.31
N ALA A 67 -15.51 -8.08 -14.70
CA ALA A 67 -15.54 -7.68 -16.12
C ALA A 67 -14.19 -7.89 -16.82
N SER A 68 -13.08 -7.77 -16.11
CA SER A 68 -11.73 -7.92 -16.66
C SER A 68 -11.40 -9.32 -17.17
N ARG A 69 -12.07 -10.35 -16.64
CA ARG A 69 -11.81 -11.78 -16.91
C ARG A 69 -10.36 -12.21 -16.65
N ILE A 70 -9.58 -11.43 -15.88
CA ILE A 70 -8.24 -11.82 -15.46
C ILE A 70 -8.37 -12.92 -14.42
N PRO A 71 -7.62 -14.04 -14.52
CA PRO A 71 -7.62 -15.10 -13.51
C PRO A 71 -7.32 -14.54 -12.12
N ARG A 72 -8.06 -15.00 -11.10
CA ARG A 72 -7.94 -14.50 -9.71
C ARG A 72 -6.52 -14.65 -9.16
N GLU A 73 -5.83 -15.71 -9.53
CA GLU A 73 -4.46 -16.01 -9.12
C GLU A 73 -3.40 -15.06 -9.71
N GLU A 74 -3.72 -14.35 -10.76
CA GLU A 74 -2.86 -13.30 -11.33
C GLU A 74 -2.99 -11.97 -10.60
N LEU A 75 -4.00 -11.83 -9.73
CA LEU A 75 -4.30 -10.59 -9.03
C LEU A 75 -3.81 -10.65 -7.59
N PHE A 76 -3.31 -9.52 -7.11
CA PHE A 76 -2.99 -9.27 -5.70
C PHE A 76 -4.00 -8.24 -5.15
N ILE A 77 -4.86 -8.66 -4.24
CA ILE A 77 -5.93 -7.82 -3.70
C ILE A 77 -5.66 -7.58 -2.22
N THR A 78 -5.45 -6.32 -1.87
CA THR A 78 -5.33 -5.85 -0.48
C THR A 78 -6.61 -5.17 -0.05
N THR A 79 -7.11 -5.50 1.16
CA THR A 79 -8.11 -4.68 1.84
C THR A 79 -7.80 -4.56 3.33
N LYS A 80 -8.64 -3.81 4.07
CA LYS A 80 -8.30 -3.41 5.44
C LYS A 80 -9.52 -3.48 6.36
N ILE A 81 -9.31 -4.01 7.56
CA ILE A 81 -10.28 -3.98 8.67
C ILE A 81 -10.32 -2.58 9.26
N TRP A 82 -11.49 -1.96 9.25
CA TRP A 82 -11.65 -0.61 9.80
C TRP A 82 -11.67 -0.59 11.33
N ASN A 83 -11.44 0.57 11.90
CA ASN A 83 -11.23 0.82 13.32
C ASN A 83 -12.41 0.43 14.23
N SER A 84 -13.63 0.39 13.70
CA SER A 84 -14.83 -0.03 14.45
C SER A 84 -14.99 -1.54 14.58
N PHE A 85 -14.19 -2.35 13.88
CA PHE A 85 -14.26 -3.82 13.91
C PHE A 85 -13.08 -4.37 14.69
N ARG A 86 -13.34 -4.85 15.94
CA ARG A 86 -12.28 -5.32 16.84
C ARG A 86 -12.56 -6.68 17.47
N THR A 87 -13.83 -7.04 17.67
CA THR A 87 -14.19 -8.38 18.16
C THR A 87 -14.16 -9.41 17.04
N ASP A 88 -13.99 -10.69 17.38
CA ASP A 88 -13.97 -11.80 16.41
C ASP A 88 -15.14 -11.71 15.42
N GLN A 89 -16.37 -11.62 15.92
CA GLN A 89 -17.56 -11.55 15.06
C GLN A 89 -17.53 -10.33 14.12
N GLN A 90 -17.08 -9.18 14.61
CA GLN A 90 -17.00 -7.95 13.80
C GLN A 90 -15.96 -8.07 12.70
N VAL A 91 -14.75 -8.57 13.01
CA VAL A 91 -13.66 -8.75 12.05
C VAL A 91 -14.07 -9.74 10.95
N ARG A 92 -14.67 -10.88 11.34
CA ARG A 92 -15.19 -11.87 10.38
C ARG A 92 -16.25 -11.28 9.46
N ARG A 93 -17.20 -10.52 10.02
CA ARG A 93 -18.23 -9.84 9.23
C ARG A 93 -17.64 -8.82 8.26
N CYS A 94 -16.64 -8.04 8.68
CA CYS A 94 -15.95 -7.08 7.83
C CYS A 94 -15.24 -7.80 6.67
N CYS A 95 -14.49 -8.85 6.96
CA CYS A 95 -13.80 -9.65 5.95
C CYS A 95 -14.78 -10.30 4.96
N ALA A 96 -15.84 -10.93 5.46
CA ALA A 96 -16.87 -11.57 4.62
C ALA A 96 -17.56 -10.55 3.70
N LYS A 97 -17.84 -9.34 4.21
CA LYS A 97 -18.41 -8.27 3.39
C LYS A 97 -17.45 -7.82 2.30
N SER A 98 -16.17 -7.59 2.61
CA SER A 98 -15.16 -7.22 1.60
C SER A 98 -14.99 -8.31 0.54
N LEU A 99 -14.94 -9.59 0.91
CA LEU A 99 -14.92 -10.72 -0.02
C LEU A 99 -16.14 -10.71 -0.96
N SER A 100 -17.33 -10.52 -0.39
CA SER A 100 -18.60 -10.46 -1.15
C SER A 100 -18.64 -9.27 -2.09
N ASP A 101 -18.27 -8.07 -1.62
CA ASP A 101 -18.28 -6.84 -2.43
C ASP A 101 -17.25 -6.92 -3.58
N LEU A 102 -16.05 -7.37 -3.29
CA LEU A 102 -14.98 -7.58 -4.29
C LEU A 102 -15.28 -8.76 -5.23
N GLY A 103 -16.19 -9.68 -4.84
CA GLY A 103 -16.54 -10.86 -5.62
C GLY A 103 -15.39 -11.86 -5.74
N VAL A 104 -14.66 -12.08 -4.64
CA VAL A 104 -13.51 -12.98 -4.57
C VAL A 104 -13.63 -13.95 -3.40
N ASP A 105 -13.00 -15.14 -3.52
CA ASP A 105 -13.05 -16.18 -2.49
C ASP A 105 -12.00 -15.98 -1.39
N TYR A 106 -10.93 -15.27 -1.70
CA TYR A 106 -9.83 -14.95 -0.79
C TYR A 106 -9.21 -13.59 -1.08
N LEU A 107 -8.53 -13.02 -0.08
CA LEU A 107 -7.69 -11.82 -0.18
C LEU A 107 -6.21 -12.24 -0.23
N ASP A 108 -5.38 -11.53 -0.96
CA ASP A 108 -3.93 -11.75 -0.92
C ASP A 108 -3.31 -11.13 0.33
N LEU A 109 -3.84 -9.98 0.77
CA LEU A 109 -3.40 -9.30 1.99
C LEU A 109 -4.57 -8.62 2.70
N LEU A 110 -4.74 -8.92 3.99
CA LEU A 110 -5.69 -8.26 4.88
C LEU A 110 -4.92 -7.47 5.94
N LEU A 111 -5.22 -6.17 6.09
CA LEU A 111 -4.54 -5.28 7.02
C LEU A 111 -5.46 -4.82 8.16
N ILE A 112 -4.91 -4.61 9.36
CA ILE A 112 -5.50 -3.68 10.34
C ILE A 112 -5.21 -2.27 9.84
N HIS A 113 -6.24 -1.44 9.64
CA HIS A 113 -6.11 -0.11 9.01
C HIS A 113 -5.36 0.90 9.89
N PHE A 114 -5.60 0.89 11.20
CA PHE A 114 -4.91 1.72 12.20
C PHE A 114 -4.80 1.00 13.54
N PRO A 115 -3.74 1.25 14.33
CA PRO A 115 -3.52 0.65 15.65
C PRO A 115 -4.37 1.33 16.74
N VAL A 116 -5.70 1.38 16.58
CA VAL A 116 -6.62 2.00 17.54
C VAL A 116 -7.44 0.97 18.31
N GLY A 117 -7.93 1.33 19.50
CA GLY A 117 -8.77 0.48 20.34
C GLY A 117 -8.04 -0.20 21.50
N GLY A 118 -6.74 0.05 21.62
CA GLY A 118 -5.89 -0.48 22.70
C GLY A 118 -5.45 -1.93 22.46
N ARG A 119 -4.44 -2.35 23.22
CA ARG A 119 -3.73 -3.63 23.04
C ARG A 119 -4.66 -4.86 23.01
N ARG A 120 -5.63 -4.90 23.93
CA ARG A 120 -6.56 -6.05 24.02
C ARG A 120 -7.38 -6.22 22.73
N ALA A 121 -7.95 -5.13 22.24
CA ALA A 121 -8.79 -5.16 21.04
C ALA A 121 -7.95 -5.45 19.78
N LEU A 122 -6.74 -4.90 19.69
CA LEU A 122 -5.81 -5.20 18.59
C LEU A 122 -5.37 -6.65 18.59
N LYS A 123 -5.09 -7.23 19.77
CA LYS A 123 -4.76 -8.65 19.92
C LYS A 123 -5.92 -9.55 19.49
N GLU A 124 -7.14 -9.27 19.91
CA GLU A 124 -8.33 -10.04 19.50
C GLU A 124 -8.54 -9.95 17.98
N CYS A 125 -8.44 -8.74 17.42
CA CYS A 125 -8.52 -8.53 15.96
C CYS A 125 -7.45 -9.34 15.22
N TRP A 126 -6.20 -9.30 15.69
CA TRP A 126 -5.10 -10.06 15.08
C TRP A 126 -5.32 -11.57 15.12
N GLN A 127 -5.72 -12.10 16.27
CA GLN A 127 -6.02 -13.53 16.43
C GLN A 127 -7.15 -13.99 15.50
N THR A 128 -8.17 -13.16 15.30
CA THR A 128 -9.21 -13.45 14.31
C THR A 128 -8.66 -13.44 12.88
N MET A 129 -7.78 -12.49 12.55
CA MET A 129 -7.14 -12.47 11.24
C MET A 129 -6.25 -13.69 11.00
N GLU A 130 -5.56 -14.19 12.03
CA GLU A 130 -4.82 -15.47 11.98
C GLU A 130 -5.74 -16.65 11.69
N ALA A 131 -6.91 -16.72 12.31
CA ALA A 131 -7.91 -17.74 12.01
C ALA A 131 -8.44 -17.62 10.56
N LEU A 132 -8.60 -16.40 10.03
CA LEU A 132 -8.99 -16.20 8.63
C LEU A 132 -7.90 -16.67 7.65
N VAL A 133 -6.60 -16.63 8.03
CA VAL A 133 -5.52 -17.26 7.25
C VAL A 133 -5.68 -18.77 7.25
N ASP A 134 -5.89 -19.38 8.43
CA ASP A 134 -6.06 -20.84 8.57
C ASP A 134 -7.29 -21.34 7.77
N GLU A 135 -8.33 -20.53 7.68
CA GLU A 135 -9.55 -20.78 6.90
C GLU A 135 -9.41 -20.50 5.39
N GLY A 136 -8.24 -20.04 4.94
CA GLY A 136 -7.99 -19.69 3.53
C GLY A 136 -8.73 -18.44 3.03
N LYS A 137 -9.26 -17.60 3.93
CA LYS A 137 -9.93 -16.36 3.56
C LYS A 137 -8.97 -15.23 3.21
N CYS A 138 -7.73 -15.30 3.69
CA CYS A 138 -6.63 -14.45 3.25
C CYS A 138 -5.31 -15.23 3.24
N LYS A 139 -4.43 -14.89 2.29
CA LYS A 139 -3.11 -15.53 2.16
C LYS A 139 -2.06 -14.94 3.07
N ALA A 140 -2.16 -13.64 3.34
CA ALA A 140 -1.29 -12.90 4.23
C ALA A 140 -2.08 -11.90 5.06
N ILE A 141 -1.56 -11.59 6.24
CA ILE A 141 -2.10 -10.55 7.12
C ILE A 141 -1.01 -9.54 7.47
N GLY A 142 -1.40 -8.31 7.74
CA GLY A 142 -0.48 -7.23 8.04
C GLY A 142 -1.16 -6.08 8.76
N ILE A 143 -0.44 -4.99 8.85
CA ILE A 143 -0.82 -3.80 9.58
C ILE A 143 -0.65 -2.55 8.72
N SER A 144 -1.24 -1.45 9.18
CA SER A 144 -1.07 -0.13 8.57
C SER A 144 -0.97 0.93 9.66
N ASN A 145 -0.09 1.93 9.45
CA ASN A 145 0.11 3.06 10.36
C ASN A 145 0.67 2.68 11.74
N ASN A 146 1.44 1.59 11.83
CA ASN A 146 2.06 1.17 13.09
C ASN A 146 3.50 1.69 13.18
N TYR A 147 3.89 2.18 14.35
CA TYR A 147 5.26 2.54 14.69
C TYR A 147 6.01 1.36 15.33
N GLU A 148 7.29 1.54 15.63
CA GLU A 148 8.16 0.49 16.16
C GLU A 148 7.59 -0.19 17.41
N ASP A 149 7.06 0.60 18.37
CA ASP A 149 6.46 0.07 19.61
C ASP A 149 5.19 -0.75 19.33
N ASP A 150 4.35 -0.30 18.38
CA ASP A 150 3.14 -1.03 17.98
C ASP A 150 3.51 -2.36 17.32
N VAL A 151 4.54 -2.35 16.45
CA VAL A 151 5.06 -3.57 15.80
C VAL A 151 5.66 -4.52 16.83
N ALA A 152 6.46 -4.01 17.78
CA ALA A 152 7.06 -4.82 18.84
C ALA A 152 5.98 -5.46 19.72
N ASP A 153 4.95 -4.70 20.09
CA ASP A 153 3.81 -5.22 20.87
C ASP A 153 3.09 -6.33 20.11
N LEU A 154 2.75 -6.11 18.82
CA LEU A 154 2.13 -7.12 17.98
C LEU A 154 2.96 -8.40 17.90
N LEU A 155 4.25 -8.28 17.64
CA LEU A 155 5.17 -9.43 17.52
C LEU A 155 5.28 -10.24 18.81
N SER A 156 4.99 -9.62 19.97
CA SER A 156 5.01 -10.31 21.27
C SER A 156 3.93 -11.39 21.43
N TYR A 157 2.87 -11.34 20.62
CA TYR A 157 1.75 -12.30 20.71
C TYR A 157 1.32 -12.88 19.36
N ALA A 158 1.84 -12.38 18.25
CA ALA A 158 1.48 -12.86 16.92
C ALA A 158 2.03 -14.28 16.66
N ARG A 159 1.15 -15.22 16.33
CA ARG A 159 1.50 -16.56 15.82
C ARG A 159 1.90 -16.48 14.35
N VAL A 160 1.11 -15.76 13.55
CA VAL A 160 1.41 -15.42 12.16
C VAL A 160 2.05 -14.04 12.15
N LYS A 161 3.28 -13.94 11.66
CA LYS A 161 3.97 -12.63 11.56
C LYS A 161 3.26 -11.71 10.57
N PRO A 162 3.20 -10.39 10.83
CA PRO A 162 2.70 -9.44 9.85
C PRO A 162 3.58 -9.43 8.61
N ALA A 163 2.97 -9.58 7.43
CA ALA A 163 3.68 -9.57 6.16
C ALA A 163 4.05 -8.16 5.69
N CYS A 164 3.24 -7.17 6.09
CA CYS A 164 3.35 -5.80 5.60
C CYS A 164 2.98 -4.78 6.69
N ASN A 165 3.66 -3.62 6.66
CA ASN A 165 3.22 -2.39 7.30
C ASN A 165 3.00 -1.33 6.21
N GLN A 166 1.75 -0.91 5.99
CA GLN A 166 1.40 0.12 5.02
C GLN A 166 1.39 1.49 5.70
N ILE A 167 2.25 2.42 5.26
CA ILE A 167 2.43 3.73 5.89
C ILE A 167 2.41 4.87 4.88
N GLU A 168 2.13 6.10 5.34
CA GLU A 168 2.39 7.29 4.54
C GLU A 168 3.89 7.41 4.30
N LEU A 169 4.31 7.46 3.01
CA LEU A 169 5.72 7.53 2.71
C LEU A 169 5.97 8.26 1.39
N HIS A 170 6.80 9.28 1.45
CA HIS A 170 7.23 10.14 0.35
C HIS A 170 8.49 10.92 0.79
N PRO A 171 9.21 11.65 -0.09
CA PRO A 171 10.46 12.31 0.28
C PRO A 171 10.38 13.31 1.45
N ARG A 172 9.22 13.93 1.70
CA ARG A 172 9.03 14.79 2.89
C ARG A 172 8.76 14.01 4.17
N LEU A 173 8.44 12.71 4.06
CA LEU A 173 8.20 11.81 5.20
C LEU A 173 8.81 10.43 4.87
N PRO A 174 10.14 10.29 4.80
CA PRO A 174 10.81 9.06 4.37
C PRO A 174 10.74 7.93 5.40
N GLN A 175 10.56 8.24 6.68
CA GLN A 175 10.40 7.29 7.79
C GLN A 175 11.48 6.19 7.81
N ASP A 176 12.75 6.55 7.57
CA ASP A 176 13.85 5.60 7.38
C ASP A 176 14.02 4.63 8.54
N ALA A 177 13.94 5.11 9.79
CA ALA A 177 14.07 4.28 10.98
C ALA A 177 12.99 3.19 11.02
N LEU A 178 11.72 3.57 10.79
CA LEU A 178 10.58 2.63 10.76
C LEU A 178 10.68 1.64 9.60
N VAL A 179 11.06 2.12 8.40
CA VAL A 179 11.26 1.26 7.22
C VAL A 179 12.31 0.18 7.51
N GLU A 180 13.46 0.58 8.02
CA GLU A 180 14.55 -0.37 8.35
C GLU A 180 14.18 -1.28 9.53
N TYR A 181 13.42 -0.77 10.50
CA TYR A 181 12.91 -1.60 11.59
C TYR A 181 11.99 -2.71 11.05
N CYS A 182 11.00 -2.36 10.23
CA CYS A 182 10.09 -3.32 9.61
C CYS A 182 10.84 -4.37 8.77
N LYS A 183 11.80 -3.94 7.95
CA LYS A 183 12.64 -4.85 7.15
C LYS A 183 13.42 -5.83 8.02
N ARG A 184 14.02 -5.39 9.14
CA ARG A 184 14.71 -6.29 10.09
C ARG A 184 13.78 -7.32 10.72
N GLN A 185 12.48 -7.01 10.84
CA GLN A 185 11.45 -7.95 11.30
C GLN A 185 10.96 -8.90 10.18
N GLY A 186 11.45 -8.75 8.95
CA GLY A 186 11.01 -9.53 7.79
C GLY A 186 9.69 -9.05 7.18
N MET A 187 9.28 -7.81 7.47
CA MET A 187 8.07 -7.20 6.95
C MET A 187 8.38 -6.34 5.73
N VAL A 188 7.47 -6.36 4.74
CA VAL A 188 7.48 -5.39 3.64
C VAL A 188 6.84 -4.10 4.12
N VAL A 189 7.41 -2.96 3.76
CA VAL A 189 6.75 -1.65 3.91
C VAL A 189 6.12 -1.26 2.59
N THR A 190 4.88 -0.74 2.59
CA THR A 190 4.24 -0.18 1.40
C THR A 190 3.87 1.29 1.61
N ALA A 191 4.03 2.09 0.56
CA ALA A 191 3.87 3.54 0.59
C ALA A 191 2.49 3.97 0.09
N TYR A 192 1.60 4.42 0.99
CA TYR A 192 0.44 5.16 0.53
C TYR A 192 0.74 6.67 0.42
N SER A 193 -0.09 7.40 -0.33
CA SER A 193 0.11 8.82 -0.65
C SER A 193 1.53 9.16 -1.17
N PRO A 194 2.10 8.38 -2.11
CA PRO A 194 3.48 8.58 -2.56
C PRO A 194 3.73 9.95 -3.21
N PHE A 195 2.66 10.66 -3.58
CA PHE A 195 2.70 12.01 -4.16
C PHE A 195 2.37 13.13 -3.16
N GLY A 196 2.20 12.83 -1.86
CA GLY A 196 1.74 13.81 -0.88
C GLY A 196 0.35 14.35 -1.22
N ARG A 197 -0.61 13.48 -1.59
CA ARG A 197 -2.02 13.76 -1.99
C ARG A 197 -2.20 14.59 -3.26
N GLY A 198 -1.13 14.98 -3.98
CA GLY A 198 -1.24 15.69 -5.26
C GLY A 198 -2.00 17.04 -5.22
N ALA A 199 -2.27 17.56 -4.02
CA ALA A 199 -2.88 18.89 -3.84
C ALA A 199 -1.83 19.99 -4.04
N ARG A 200 -2.28 21.27 -4.15
CA ARG A 200 -1.37 22.43 -4.14
C ARG A 200 -0.41 22.32 -2.93
N GLY A 201 0.89 22.34 -3.20
CA GLY A 201 1.93 22.07 -2.20
C GLY A 201 2.30 20.60 -2.04
N GLY A 202 1.73 19.68 -2.83
CA GLY A 202 2.15 18.28 -2.93
C GLY A 202 3.50 18.13 -3.65
N MET A 203 4.00 16.90 -3.64
CA MET A 203 5.33 16.59 -4.16
C MET A 203 5.46 16.72 -5.69
N LEU A 204 4.35 16.56 -6.43
CA LEU A 204 4.39 16.58 -7.92
C LEU A 204 4.82 17.94 -8.50
N ASP A 205 4.50 19.04 -7.81
CA ASP A 205 4.83 20.39 -8.24
C ASP A 205 6.09 20.95 -7.54
N HIS A 206 6.77 20.11 -6.72
CA HIS A 206 7.94 20.57 -5.97
C HIS A 206 9.13 20.80 -6.89
N ALA A 207 9.82 21.96 -6.75
CA ALA A 207 10.89 22.38 -7.65
C ALA A 207 12.02 21.36 -7.80
N VAL A 208 12.41 20.69 -6.70
CA VAL A 208 13.45 19.63 -6.71
C VAL A 208 12.97 18.44 -7.54
N VAL A 209 11.73 17.98 -7.34
CA VAL A 209 11.17 16.85 -8.11
C VAL A 209 11.06 17.20 -9.59
N ALA A 210 10.62 18.42 -9.91
CA ALA A 210 10.56 18.91 -11.29
C ALA A 210 11.95 19.02 -11.94
N ALA A 211 12.97 19.40 -11.19
CA ALA A 211 14.35 19.46 -11.69
C ALA A 211 14.89 18.08 -12.03
N ILE A 212 14.68 17.09 -11.15
CA ILE A 212 15.07 15.69 -11.38
C ILE A 212 14.29 15.11 -12.57
N ALA A 213 12.98 15.36 -12.64
CA ALA A 213 12.15 14.93 -13.77
C ALA A 213 12.67 15.44 -15.11
N ARG A 214 13.03 16.74 -15.20
CA ARG A 214 13.66 17.32 -16.40
C ARG A 214 15.00 16.70 -16.73
N LYS A 215 15.86 16.48 -15.72
CA LYS A 215 17.18 15.86 -15.88
C LYS A 215 17.10 14.49 -16.54
N HIS A 216 16.12 13.69 -16.11
CA HIS A 216 15.91 12.33 -16.62
C HIS A 216 14.92 12.24 -17.80
N GLY A 217 14.26 13.33 -18.18
CA GLY A 217 13.26 13.34 -19.25
C GLY A 217 11.99 12.53 -18.92
N VAL A 218 11.63 12.47 -17.64
CA VAL A 218 10.51 11.65 -17.13
C VAL A 218 9.45 12.52 -16.43
N ALA A 219 8.30 11.94 -16.12
CA ALA A 219 7.28 12.62 -15.33
C ALA A 219 7.69 12.78 -13.84
N ALA A 220 7.22 13.83 -13.17
CA ALA A 220 7.43 14.03 -11.73
C ALA A 220 6.90 12.84 -10.89
N SER A 221 5.78 12.23 -11.30
CA SER A 221 5.26 11.01 -10.67
C SER A 221 6.23 9.84 -10.78
N SER A 222 6.94 9.71 -11.90
CA SER A 222 7.94 8.66 -12.10
C SER A 222 9.13 8.82 -11.18
N VAL A 223 9.57 10.06 -10.91
CA VAL A 223 10.63 10.34 -9.93
C VAL A 223 10.22 9.86 -8.53
N LEU A 224 9.03 10.20 -8.09
CA LEU A 224 8.54 9.84 -6.73
C LEU A 224 8.31 8.33 -6.58
N LEU A 225 7.75 7.69 -7.60
CA LEU A 225 7.57 6.23 -7.59
C LEU A 225 8.92 5.52 -7.67
N GLY A 226 9.80 5.92 -8.59
CA GLY A 226 11.16 5.38 -8.71
C GLY A 226 11.96 5.49 -7.41
N TRP A 227 11.83 6.62 -6.70
CA TRP A 227 12.43 6.80 -5.37
C TRP A 227 11.92 5.77 -4.35
N SER A 228 10.61 5.51 -4.32
CA SER A 228 10.03 4.50 -3.44
C SER A 228 10.52 3.09 -3.79
N LEU A 229 10.50 2.74 -5.08
CA LEU A 229 10.94 1.43 -5.56
C LEU A 229 12.43 1.19 -5.30
N ALA A 230 13.30 2.20 -5.50
CA ALA A 230 14.75 2.10 -5.23
C ALA A 230 15.05 1.78 -3.75
N ARG A 231 14.13 2.14 -2.84
CA ARG A 231 14.20 1.80 -1.41
C ARG A 231 13.62 0.42 -1.08
N GLY A 232 13.15 -0.33 -2.09
CA GLY A 232 12.47 -1.62 -1.88
C GLY A 232 11.08 -1.47 -1.27
N VAL A 233 10.40 -0.34 -1.50
CA VAL A 233 9.08 -0.01 -0.96
C VAL A 233 8.06 0.06 -2.09
N PRO A 234 7.14 -0.92 -2.23
CA PRO A 234 6.02 -0.84 -3.16
C PRO A 234 5.16 0.40 -2.91
N ALA A 235 4.69 1.04 -3.98
CA ALA A 235 3.92 2.27 -3.90
C ALA A 235 2.47 2.09 -4.37
N LEU A 236 1.55 2.84 -3.73
CA LEU A 236 0.12 2.74 -3.91
C LEU A 236 -0.47 4.07 -4.44
N PRO A 237 -0.04 4.54 -5.64
CA PRO A 237 -0.58 5.76 -6.21
C PRO A 237 -2.07 5.62 -6.52
N LYS A 238 -2.85 6.68 -6.23
CA LYS A 238 -4.25 6.79 -6.62
C LYS A 238 -4.40 7.70 -7.81
N SER A 239 -5.14 7.27 -8.81
CA SER A 239 -5.61 8.10 -9.92
C SER A 239 -6.94 7.58 -10.45
N VAL A 240 -7.75 8.47 -11.04
CA VAL A 240 -8.95 8.12 -11.83
C VAL A 240 -8.77 8.53 -13.29
N THR A 241 -7.62 9.07 -13.66
CA THR A 241 -7.29 9.50 -15.03
C THR A 241 -6.53 8.38 -15.73
N PRO A 242 -7.06 7.76 -16.81
CA PRO A 242 -6.43 6.60 -17.47
C PRO A 242 -4.97 6.83 -17.87
N ALA A 243 -4.64 7.99 -18.44
CA ALA A 243 -3.28 8.30 -18.85
C ALA A 243 -2.30 8.34 -17.66
N ARG A 244 -2.72 8.90 -16.50
CA ARG A 244 -1.90 8.91 -15.28
C ARG A 244 -1.78 7.52 -14.67
N ILE A 245 -2.83 6.71 -14.74
CA ILE A 245 -2.80 5.31 -14.30
C ILE A 245 -1.76 4.54 -15.12
N ALA A 246 -1.82 4.60 -16.45
CA ALA A 246 -0.83 3.96 -17.31
C ALA A 246 0.60 4.45 -17.03
N GLN A 247 0.79 5.78 -16.90
CA GLN A 247 2.10 6.38 -16.59
C GLN A 247 2.68 5.87 -15.27
N ASN A 248 1.87 5.77 -14.21
CA ASN A 248 2.34 5.32 -12.90
C ASN A 248 2.80 3.84 -12.87
N ASN A 249 2.42 3.02 -13.87
CA ASN A 249 2.83 1.61 -13.97
C ASN A 249 3.73 1.34 -15.18
N SER A 250 4.29 2.39 -15.78
CA SER A 250 5.12 2.28 -16.97
C SER A 250 6.51 1.68 -16.69
N ASP A 251 7.19 1.22 -17.75
CA ASP A 251 8.58 0.79 -17.66
C ASP A 251 9.52 1.95 -17.32
N GLU A 252 9.15 3.19 -17.62
CA GLU A 252 9.84 4.40 -17.19
C GLU A 252 9.99 4.45 -15.67
N VAL A 253 8.89 4.17 -14.92
CA VAL A 253 8.92 4.14 -13.44
C VAL A 253 9.86 3.05 -12.93
N ARG A 254 9.78 1.84 -13.51
CA ARG A 254 10.57 0.68 -13.05
C ARG A 254 12.02 0.74 -13.47
N GLY A 255 12.33 1.43 -14.57
CA GLY A 255 13.67 1.56 -15.13
C GLY A 255 14.41 2.81 -14.67
N LEU A 256 13.76 3.72 -13.94
CA LEU A 256 14.37 4.98 -13.50
C LEU A 256 15.47 4.71 -12.46
N ALA A 257 16.72 5.02 -12.84
CA ALA A 257 17.86 4.98 -11.96
C ALA A 257 18.19 6.40 -11.47
N LEU A 258 17.77 6.72 -10.24
CA LEU A 258 18.16 7.96 -9.56
C LEU A 258 19.63 7.87 -9.14
N ASP A 259 20.41 8.87 -9.46
CA ASP A 259 21.81 8.93 -9.03
C ASP A 259 21.95 9.47 -7.59
N ALA A 260 23.20 9.53 -7.11
CA ALA A 260 23.46 9.95 -5.73
C ALA A 260 23.08 11.42 -5.47
N ASP A 261 23.14 12.29 -6.49
CA ASP A 261 22.75 13.70 -6.36
C ASP A 261 21.23 13.82 -6.26
N ASP A 262 20.49 13.07 -7.06
CA ASP A 262 19.03 13.00 -7.02
C ASP A 262 18.55 12.51 -5.65
N VAL A 263 19.16 11.43 -5.15
CA VAL A 263 18.82 10.85 -3.83
C VAL A 263 19.10 11.87 -2.71
N ARG A 264 20.25 12.58 -2.76
CA ARG A 264 20.54 13.63 -1.77
C ARG A 264 19.57 14.80 -1.86
N ALA A 265 19.23 15.23 -3.08
CA ALA A 265 18.28 16.32 -3.27
C ALA A 265 16.87 15.96 -2.74
N LEU A 266 16.41 14.73 -2.96
CA LEU A 266 15.14 14.24 -2.41
C LEU A 266 15.19 14.07 -0.90
N ALA A 267 16.31 13.60 -0.32
CA ALA A 267 16.48 13.52 1.12
C ALA A 267 16.45 14.90 1.80
N GLY A 268 16.93 15.94 1.13
CA GLY A 268 16.84 17.32 1.62
C GLY A 268 15.42 17.89 1.72
N LEU A 269 14.41 17.13 1.27
CA LEU A 269 13.00 17.54 1.37
C LEU A 269 12.33 17.12 2.68
N GLU A 270 13.00 16.28 3.47
CA GLU A 270 12.45 15.77 4.73
C GLU A 270 12.14 16.92 5.70
N ASP A 271 10.89 17.04 6.08
CA ASP A 271 10.38 18.01 7.05
C ASP A 271 9.32 17.43 7.98
N GLY A 272 9.08 16.11 7.90
CA GLY A 272 8.09 15.40 8.69
C GLY A 272 6.64 15.68 8.31
N ALA A 273 6.39 16.35 7.17
CA ALA A 273 5.04 16.71 6.75
C ALA A 273 4.18 15.49 6.47
N ARG A 274 3.00 15.43 7.09
CA ARG A 274 1.96 14.44 6.83
C ARG A 274 0.81 15.08 6.06
N PHE A 275 0.38 14.39 5.01
CA PHE A 275 -0.77 14.80 4.20
C PHE A 275 -2.07 14.07 4.59
N VAL A 276 -1.93 12.97 5.36
CA VAL A 276 -3.07 12.19 5.85
C VAL A 276 -3.13 12.31 7.37
N ALA A 277 -3.94 13.27 7.85
CA ALA A 277 -4.05 13.65 9.26
C ALA A 277 -5.20 12.90 9.96
N PHE A 278 -5.29 11.56 9.84
CA PHE A 278 -6.38 10.82 10.49
C PHE A 278 -6.19 10.62 12.00
N PHE A 279 -4.97 10.69 12.53
CA PHE A 279 -4.70 10.64 13.97
C PHE A 279 -3.40 11.37 14.28
N ASN A 280 -3.50 12.50 15.00
CA ASN A 280 -2.36 13.00 15.74
C ASN A 280 -2.04 11.98 16.84
N HIS A 281 -0.89 11.30 16.75
CA HIS A 281 -0.38 10.37 17.77
C HIS A 281 -0.09 11.03 19.14
N GLN A 282 -0.50 12.29 19.35
CA GLN A 282 -0.34 13.01 20.62
C GLN A 282 -1.45 12.72 21.65
N SER A 283 -2.35 11.77 21.37
CA SER A 283 -3.41 11.35 22.30
C SER A 283 -3.26 9.89 22.73
N ARG A 284 -2.04 9.46 23.09
CA ARG A 284 -1.76 8.28 23.90
C ARG A 284 -1.43 8.65 25.32
#